data_249af1b3b817024e7ac6f0bc8d9efebc
#
_entry.id   249af1b3b817024e7ac6f0bc8d9efebc
#
_cell.length_a   1.000
_cell.length_b   1.000
_cell.length_c   1.000
_cell.angle_alpha   90.00
_cell.angle_beta   90.00
_cell.angle_gamma   90.00
#
_symmetry.space_group_name_H-M   'P 1'
#
loop_
_entity.id
_entity.type
_entity.pdbx_description
1 polymer ?
#
loop_
_entity_poly.entity_id
_entity_poly.type
_entity_poly.pdbx_seq_one_letter_code
_entity_poly.pdbx_strand_id
1 'polypeptide(L)'
;MKKTIFSLFFILILFAGYSQGTERKVITAPDAPKVVGPYSHAIMAGNTLYLSGQIAINPENGQIDTLNFETEFRRVLTNIEAILKEAGMSWGNVVKATIYTTDLKNYKLINTIYGEKFKKDPPARETVQVAALPVGAHVEVSCIAVR
;
A
#
# COMPACT_ATOMS: atom_id res chain seq x y z
N MET A 1 -59.02 46.82 -10.88
CA MET A 1 -57.56 46.65 -11.11
C MET A 1 -57.05 45.80 -9.96
N LYS A 2 -56.87 44.50 -10.20
CA LYS A 2 -56.35 43.55 -9.18
C LYS A 2 -54.81 43.42 -9.38
N LYS A 3 -54.05 43.87 -8.37
CA LYS A 3 -52.57 43.71 -8.33
C LYS A 3 -52.24 42.30 -7.84
N THR A 4 -51.69 41.47 -8.69
CA THR A 4 -51.17 40.14 -8.38
C THR A 4 -49.72 40.31 -7.86
N ILE A 5 -49.50 40.08 -6.59
CA ILE A 5 -48.17 40.05 -5.98
C ILE A 5 -47.57 38.66 -6.21
N PHE A 6 -46.56 38.60 -7.04
CA PHE A 6 -45.77 37.35 -7.31
C PHE A 6 -44.70 37.25 -6.23
N SER A 7 -44.95 36.38 -5.23
CA SER A 7 -44.00 36.09 -4.16
C SER A 7 -42.95 35.08 -4.68
N LEU A 8 -41.74 35.57 -4.94
CA LEU A 8 -40.61 34.76 -5.35
C LEU A 8 -40.02 34.07 -4.11
N PHE A 9 -40.37 32.80 -3.88
CA PHE A 9 -39.80 31.98 -2.80
C PHE A 9 -38.41 31.52 -3.22
N PHE A 10 -37.35 32.22 -2.75
CA PHE A 10 -35.96 31.86 -2.96
C PHE A 10 -35.61 30.73 -1.99
N ILE A 11 -35.62 29.48 -2.48
CA ILE A 11 -35.16 28.30 -1.72
C ILE A 11 -33.64 28.35 -1.71
N LEU A 12 -33.07 28.84 -0.60
CA LEU A 12 -31.67 28.79 -0.29
C LEU A 12 -31.32 27.35 0.12
N ILE A 13 -30.87 26.52 -0.81
CA ILE A 13 -30.33 25.18 -0.52
C ILE A 13 -28.95 25.40 0.12
N LEU A 14 -28.91 25.37 1.46
CA LEU A 14 -27.67 25.27 2.21
C LEU A 14 -27.07 23.89 1.95
N PHE A 15 -26.12 23.80 1.00
CA PHE A 15 -25.19 22.70 0.94
C PHE A 15 -24.34 22.74 2.22
N ALA A 16 -24.81 22.08 3.27
CA ALA A 16 -23.96 21.71 4.37
C ALA A 16 -22.92 20.74 3.81
N GLY A 17 -21.78 21.28 3.40
CA GLY A 17 -20.61 20.47 3.06
C GLY A 17 -20.21 19.70 4.32
N TYR A 18 -20.69 18.48 4.46
CA TYR A 18 -20.12 17.55 5.43
C TYR A 18 -18.67 17.33 5.02
N SER A 19 -17.76 18.02 5.71
CA SER A 19 -16.35 17.61 5.72
C SER A 19 -16.34 16.22 6.35
N GLN A 20 -16.44 15.19 5.52
CA GLN A 20 -16.17 13.82 5.95
C GLN A 20 -14.69 13.78 6.28
N GLY A 21 -14.35 13.92 7.56
CA GLY A 21 -13.02 13.59 8.03
C GLY A 21 -12.69 12.20 7.49
N THR A 22 -11.57 12.07 6.78
CA THR A 22 -11.15 10.81 6.18
C THR A 22 -11.03 9.76 7.28
N GLU A 23 -11.96 8.81 7.34
CA GLU A 23 -11.93 7.75 8.33
C GLU A 23 -10.62 6.97 8.21
N ARG A 24 -9.86 6.90 9.31
CA ARG A 24 -8.62 6.16 9.40
C ARG A 24 -8.89 4.77 9.97
N LYS A 25 -8.66 3.73 9.18
CA LYS A 25 -8.81 2.32 9.60
C LYS A 25 -7.45 1.62 9.60
N VAL A 26 -7.12 0.96 10.71
CA VAL A 26 -5.95 0.07 10.79
C VAL A 26 -6.28 -1.24 10.07
N ILE A 27 -5.36 -1.71 9.21
CA ILE A 27 -5.40 -3.03 8.59
C ILE A 27 -4.42 -3.94 9.33
N THR A 28 -4.93 -5.06 9.82
CA THR A 28 -4.14 -6.12 10.47
C THR A 28 -4.33 -7.41 9.70
N ALA A 29 -3.33 -7.83 8.94
CA ALA A 29 -3.37 -9.01 8.10
C ALA A 29 -2.85 -10.23 8.86
N PRO A 30 -3.67 -11.24 9.17
CA PRO A 30 -3.25 -12.43 9.92
C PRO A 30 -2.25 -13.30 9.17
N ASP A 31 -2.33 -13.29 7.83
CA ASP A 31 -1.44 -14.05 6.94
C ASP A 31 -0.10 -13.32 6.64
N ALA A 32 0.09 -12.10 7.16
CA ALA A 32 1.34 -11.35 7.07
C ALA A 32 2.18 -11.54 8.36
N PRO A 33 3.50 -11.27 8.30
CA PRO A 33 4.37 -11.35 9.50
C PRO A 33 3.87 -10.45 10.61
N LYS A 34 3.98 -10.89 11.86
CA LYS A 34 3.58 -10.07 13.01
C LYS A 34 4.35 -8.75 13.05
N VAL A 35 3.62 -7.68 13.34
CA VAL A 35 4.21 -6.36 13.57
C VAL A 35 5.02 -6.38 14.87
N VAL A 36 6.27 -5.94 14.82
CA VAL A 36 7.21 -5.99 15.94
C VAL A 36 7.58 -4.60 16.50
N GLY A 37 6.87 -3.54 16.06
CA GLY A 37 7.16 -2.16 16.46
C GLY A 37 5.89 -1.30 16.55
N PRO A 38 6.02 0.00 16.83
CA PRO A 38 4.89 0.93 16.96
C PRO A 38 4.34 1.38 15.58
N TYR A 39 3.98 0.43 14.73
CA TYR A 39 3.39 0.67 13.39
C TYR A 39 2.29 -0.36 13.10
N SER A 40 1.58 -0.22 12.00
CA SER A 40 0.56 -1.14 11.53
C SER A 40 1.00 -1.77 10.21
N HIS A 41 0.44 -2.91 9.81
CA HIS A 41 0.67 -3.46 8.46
C HIS A 41 0.31 -2.46 7.37
N ALA A 42 -0.85 -1.83 7.51
CA ALA A 42 -1.29 -0.74 6.64
C ALA A 42 -2.34 0.14 7.31
N ILE A 43 -2.54 1.32 6.76
CA ILE A 43 -3.60 2.25 7.13
C ILE A 43 -4.45 2.52 5.90
N MET A 44 -5.75 2.29 6.03
CA MET A 44 -6.75 2.78 5.09
C MET A 44 -7.17 4.18 5.51
N ALA A 45 -7.03 5.16 4.60
CA ALA A 45 -7.52 6.52 4.78
C ALA A 45 -8.43 6.88 3.61
N GLY A 46 -9.73 6.91 3.84
CA GLY A 46 -10.72 6.97 2.76
C GLY A 46 -10.61 5.76 1.83
N ASN A 47 -10.33 5.99 0.56
CA ASN A 47 -10.11 4.94 -0.45
C ASN A 47 -8.62 4.59 -0.68
N THR A 48 -7.71 5.21 0.06
CA THR A 48 -6.25 5.03 -0.11
C THR A 48 -5.67 4.18 1.01
N LEU A 49 -4.98 3.11 0.63
CA LEU A 49 -4.21 2.23 1.51
C LEU A 49 -2.74 2.62 1.50
N TYR A 50 -2.20 2.91 2.67
CA TYR A 50 -0.78 3.15 2.93
C TYR A 50 -0.21 1.90 3.59
N LEU A 51 0.62 1.15 2.88
CA LEU A 51 1.20 -0.10 3.32
C LEU A 51 2.63 0.13 3.81
N SER A 52 2.92 -0.30 5.05
CA SER A 52 4.25 -0.22 5.66
C SER A 52 5.27 -1.08 4.91
N GLY A 53 6.53 -0.70 4.99
CA GLY A 53 7.64 -1.49 4.43
C GLY A 53 7.57 -2.95 4.88
N GLN A 54 7.70 -3.85 3.91
CA GLN A 54 7.74 -5.29 4.13
C GLN A 54 9.12 -5.80 3.75
N ILE A 55 9.70 -6.59 4.62
CA ILE A 55 10.90 -7.40 4.40
C ILE A 55 10.52 -8.88 4.34
N ALA A 56 11.47 -9.76 4.06
CA ALA A 56 11.20 -11.18 3.81
C ALA A 56 10.99 -12.01 5.10
N ILE A 57 10.29 -11.51 6.09
CA ILE A 57 9.94 -12.31 7.26
C ILE A 57 8.91 -13.37 6.86
N ASN A 58 9.16 -14.61 7.24
CA ASN A 58 8.23 -15.70 7.09
C ASN A 58 7.17 -15.63 8.20
N PRO A 59 5.87 -15.51 7.89
CA PRO A 59 4.82 -15.37 8.89
C PRO A 59 4.65 -16.61 9.78
N GLU A 60 5.08 -17.80 9.35
CA GLU A 60 4.91 -19.05 10.09
C GLU A 60 5.91 -19.19 11.25
N ASN A 61 7.16 -18.74 11.06
CA ASN A 61 8.23 -18.93 12.04
C ASN A 61 8.87 -17.62 12.53
N GLY A 62 8.53 -16.48 11.93
CA GLY A 62 9.05 -15.16 12.29
C GLY A 62 10.52 -14.93 11.87
N GLN A 63 11.13 -15.81 11.08
CA GLN A 63 12.49 -15.68 10.60
C GLN A 63 12.54 -15.00 9.24
N ILE A 64 13.68 -14.38 8.94
CA ILE A 64 13.87 -13.76 7.62
C ILE A 64 14.36 -14.80 6.60
N ASP A 65 13.70 -14.86 5.45
CA ASP A 65 14.06 -15.74 4.33
C ASP A 65 15.16 -15.07 3.48
N THR A 66 16.45 -15.37 3.79
CA THR A 66 17.61 -14.77 3.09
C THR A 66 18.46 -15.80 2.34
N LEU A 67 17.89 -16.95 1.95
CA LEU A 67 18.62 -17.99 1.24
C LEU A 67 19.32 -17.47 -0.03
N ASN A 68 18.61 -16.65 -0.79
CA ASN A 68 19.12 -15.88 -1.92
C ASN A 68 18.17 -14.70 -2.17
N PHE A 69 18.62 -13.71 -2.93
CA PHE A 69 17.86 -12.50 -3.21
C PHE A 69 16.51 -12.76 -3.90
N GLU A 70 16.44 -13.74 -4.79
CA GLU A 70 15.18 -14.08 -5.47
C GLU A 70 14.11 -14.58 -4.48
N THR A 71 14.47 -15.56 -3.63
CA THR A 71 13.58 -16.10 -2.60
C THR A 71 13.14 -15.00 -1.64
N GLU A 72 14.09 -14.19 -1.19
CA GLU A 72 13.84 -13.05 -0.31
C GLU A 72 12.83 -12.08 -0.94
N PHE A 73 13.07 -11.65 -2.18
CA PHE A 73 12.19 -10.69 -2.83
C PHE A 73 10.79 -11.26 -3.11
N ARG A 74 10.68 -12.52 -3.49
CA ARG A 74 9.38 -13.20 -3.64
C ARG A 74 8.61 -13.26 -2.33
N ARG A 75 9.27 -13.52 -1.19
CA ARG A 75 8.66 -13.49 0.14
C ARG A 75 8.12 -12.10 0.47
N VAL A 76 8.88 -11.05 0.22
CA VAL A 76 8.40 -9.65 0.39
C VAL A 76 7.11 -9.40 -0.37
N LEU A 77 7.05 -9.79 -1.65
CA LEU A 77 5.85 -9.61 -2.47
C LEU A 77 4.66 -10.45 -1.98
N THR A 78 4.90 -11.64 -1.44
CA THR A 78 3.86 -12.47 -0.81
C THR A 78 3.30 -11.80 0.45
N ASN A 79 4.16 -11.22 1.28
CA ASN A 79 3.72 -10.51 2.49
C ASN A 79 2.86 -9.27 2.13
N ILE A 80 3.24 -8.52 1.10
CA ILE A 80 2.44 -7.40 0.57
C ILE A 80 1.08 -7.90 0.07
N GLU A 81 1.06 -9.00 -0.68
CA GLU A 81 -0.17 -9.57 -1.24
C GLU A 81 -1.17 -9.97 -0.14
N ALA A 82 -0.69 -10.54 0.98
CA ALA A 82 -1.51 -10.85 2.15
C ALA A 82 -2.16 -9.59 2.75
N ILE A 83 -1.40 -8.49 2.86
CA ILE A 83 -1.92 -7.23 3.41
C ILE A 83 -2.92 -6.58 2.44
N LEU A 84 -2.65 -6.58 1.13
CA LEU A 84 -3.57 -6.10 0.11
C LEU A 84 -4.89 -6.86 0.16
N LYS A 85 -4.83 -8.20 0.22
CA LYS A 85 -6.00 -9.09 0.31
C LYS A 85 -6.84 -8.78 1.54
N GLU A 86 -6.23 -8.60 2.71
CA GLU A 86 -6.93 -8.24 3.95
C GLU A 86 -7.64 -6.88 3.82
N ALA A 87 -7.07 -5.95 3.07
CA ALA A 87 -7.69 -4.66 2.77
C ALA A 87 -8.79 -4.76 1.69
N GLY A 88 -9.07 -5.96 1.13
CA GLY A 88 -10.00 -6.16 0.01
C GLY A 88 -9.47 -5.57 -1.30
N MET A 89 -8.13 -5.57 -1.48
CA MET A 89 -7.41 -5.04 -2.64
C MET A 89 -6.51 -6.12 -3.27
N SER A 90 -5.90 -5.79 -4.40
CA SER A 90 -4.96 -6.62 -5.13
C SER A 90 -3.81 -5.78 -5.69
N TRP A 91 -2.84 -6.39 -6.35
CA TRP A 91 -1.79 -5.70 -7.08
C TRP A 91 -2.33 -4.69 -8.11
N GLY A 92 -3.50 -4.93 -8.69
CA GLY A 92 -4.17 -4.00 -9.61
C GLY A 92 -4.61 -2.68 -8.99
N ASN A 93 -4.67 -2.60 -7.66
CA ASN A 93 -4.99 -1.38 -6.93
C ASN A 93 -3.74 -0.56 -6.57
N VAL A 94 -2.53 -1.13 -6.70
CA VAL A 94 -1.28 -0.45 -6.36
C VAL A 94 -1.01 0.66 -7.38
N VAL A 95 -0.85 1.89 -6.91
CA VAL A 95 -0.55 3.07 -7.74
C VAL A 95 0.88 3.55 -7.57
N LYS A 96 1.52 3.19 -6.45
CA LYS A 96 2.90 3.55 -6.14
C LYS A 96 3.58 2.42 -5.37
N ALA A 97 4.85 2.16 -5.70
CA ALA A 97 5.72 1.30 -4.91
C ALA A 97 7.10 1.95 -4.73
N THR A 98 7.69 1.75 -3.56
CA THR A 98 9.08 2.10 -3.28
C THR A 98 9.82 0.82 -2.89
N ILE A 99 10.90 0.53 -3.61
CA ILE A 99 11.76 -0.62 -3.36
C ILE A 99 13.10 -0.09 -2.84
N TYR A 100 13.47 -0.50 -1.64
CA TYR A 100 14.78 -0.28 -1.07
C TYR A 100 15.59 -1.57 -1.20
N THR A 101 16.84 -1.47 -1.64
CA THR A 101 17.75 -2.64 -1.71
C THR A 101 19.14 -2.25 -1.20
N THR A 102 19.86 -3.20 -0.65
CA THR A 102 21.25 -2.97 -0.22
C THR A 102 22.24 -3.12 -1.38
N ASP A 103 21.82 -3.67 -2.53
CA ASP A 103 22.68 -3.81 -3.71
C ASP A 103 21.87 -3.68 -5.02
N LEU A 104 22.10 -2.59 -5.77
CA LEU A 104 21.48 -2.35 -7.09
C LEU A 104 21.97 -3.31 -8.19
N LYS A 105 22.97 -4.17 -7.96
CA LYS A 105 23.29 -5.27 -8.90
C LYS A 105 22.10 -6.19 -9.11
N ASN A 106 21.18 -6.25 -8.11
CA ASN A 106 19.93 -7.02 -8.20
C ASN A 106 18.84 -6.34 -9.04
N TYR A 107 19.07 -5.14 -9.59
CA TYR A 107 18.03 -4.35 -10.28
C TYR A 107 17.33 -5.10 -11.42
N LYS A 108 18.08 -5.86 -12.23
CA LYS A 108 17.50 -6.66 -13.30
C LYS A 108 16.58 -7.76 -12.76
N LEU A 109 16.99 -8.43 -11.68
CA LEU A 109 16.20 -9.48 -11.04
C LEU A 109 14.95 -8.91 -10.37
N ILE A 110 15.08 -7.74 -9.71
CA ILE A 110 13.93 -6.99 -9.18
C ILE A 110 12.91 -6.72 -10.28
N ASN A 111 13.35 -6.21 -11.45
CA ASN A 111 12.44 -5.92 -12.56
C ASN A 111 11.72 -7.17 -13.07
N THR A 112 12.42 -8.30 -13.17
CA THR A 112 11.84 -9.57 -13.62
C THR A 112 10.74 -10.04 -12.66
N ILE A 113 11.06 -10.18 -11.36
CA ILE A 113 10.14 -10.72 -10.35
C ILE A 113 8.97 -9.75 -10.09
N TYR A 114 9.26 -8.45 -9.98
CA TYR A 114 8.23 -7.43 -9.77
C TYR A 114 7.26 -7.38 -10.96
N GLY A 115 7.77 -7.48 -12.18
CA GLY A 115 6.98 -7.48 -13.42
C GLY A 115 5.98 -8.64 -13.51
N GLU A 116 6.21 -9.75 -12.83
CA GLU A 116 5.27 -10.88 -12.76
C GLU A 116 3.93 -10.50 -12.11
N LYS A 117 3.91 -9.45 -11.25
CA LYS A 117 2.71 -8.96 -10.57
C LYS A 117 1.85 -8.05 -11.46
N PHE A 118 2.39 -7.51 -12.55
CA PHE A 118 1.71 -6.53 -13.39
C PHE A 118 1.75 -6.94 -14.86
N LYS A 119 0.62 -7.45 -15.36
CA LYS A 119 0.47 -7.82 -16.78
C LYS A 119 0.27 -6.59 -17.68
N LYS A 120 -0.27 -5.52 -17.12
CA LYS A 120 -0.62 -4.28 -17.81
C LYS A 120 -0.57 -3.12 -16.82
N ASP A 121 -0.20 -1.93 -17.30
CA ASP A 121 -0.26 -0.67 -16.56
C ASP A 121 0.42 -0.74 -15.17
N PRO A 122 1.75 -1.00 -15.09
CA PRO A 122 2.46 -1.08 -13.81
C PRO A 122 2.41 0.27 -13.08
N PRO A 123 2.39 0.27 -11.72
CA PRO A 123 2.35 1.47 -10.93
C PRO A 123 3.62 2.31 -11.06
N ALA A 124 3.55 3.58 -10.66
CA ALA A 124 4.75 4.39 -10.46
C ALA A 124 5.66 3.71 -9.42
N ARG A 125 6.98 3.65 -9.71
CA ARG A 125 7.95 2.98 -8.84
C ARG A 125 9.27 3.73 -8.77
N GLU A 126 9.86 3.78 -7.61
CA GLU A 126 11.29 4.02 -7.45
C GLU A 126 11.99 2.79 -6.85
N THR A 127 13.28 2.64 -7.18
CA THR A 127 14.17 1.65 -6.58
C THR A 127 15.44 2.36 -6.13
N VAL A 128 15.74 2.26 -4.84
CA VAL A 128 16.81 3.04 -4.18
C VAL A 128 17.76 2.08 -3.46
N GLN A 129 19.05 2.29 -3.64
CA GLN A 129 20.05 1.60 -2.81
C GLN A 129 20.21 2.32 -1.48
N VAL A 130 20.20 1.54 -0.40
CA VAL A 130 20.38 2.00 0.98
C VAL A 130 21.56 1.30 1.64
N ALA A 131 22.10 1.91 2.70
CA ALA A 131 23.25 1.34 3.41
C ALA A 131 22.94 0.05 4.15
N ALA A 132 21.73 -0.07 4.74
CA ALA A 132 21.26 -1.25 5.45
C ALA A 132 19.74 -1.24 5.55
N LEU A 133 19.16 -2.42 5.83
CA LEU A 133 17.76 -2.64 6.13
C LEU A 133 17.61 -3.40 7.46
N PRO A 134 16.43 -3.37 8.10
CA PRO A 134 16.21 -4.06 9.37
C PRO A 134 16.55 -5.55 9.30
N VAL A 135 17.06 -6.10 10.38
CA VAL A 135 17.40 -7.52 10.61
C VAL A 135 18.25 -8.17 9.51
N GLY A 136 19.06 -7.36 8.80
CA GLY A 136 19.92 -7.86 7.73
C GLY A 136 19.21 -8.17 6.41
N ALA A 137 18.00 -7.64 6.19
CA ALA A 137 17.32 -7.76 4.92
C ALA A 137 18.12 -7.11 3.79
N HIS A 138 17.98 -7.64 2.56
CA HIS A 138 18.60 -7.08 1.36
C HIS A 138 17.61 -6.31 0.50
N VAL A 139 16.31 -6.47 0.77
CA VAL A 139 15.24 -5.76 0.07
C VAL A 139 14.05 -5.48 1.00
N GLU A 140 13.46 -4.30 0.83
CA GLU A 140 12.22 -3.86 1.48
C GLU A 140 11.32 -3.19 0.44
N VAL A 141 10.02 -3.39 0.55
CA VAL A 141 9.05 -2.75 -0.34
C VAL A 141 7.90 -2.17 0.47
N SER A 142 7.56 -0.92 0.19
CA SER A 142 6.30 -0.29 0.61
C SER A 142 5.46 0.06 -0.60
N CYS A 143 4.14 0.23 -0.42
CA CYS A 143 3.28 0.66 -1.51
C CYS A 143 2.08 1.48 -1.04
N ILE A 144 1.50 2.21 -2.00
CA ILE A 144 0.22 2.90 -1.87
C ILE A 144 -0.73 2.26 -2.88
N ALA A 145 -1.93 1.91 -2.42
CA ALA A 145 -2.99 1.37 -3.26
C ALA A 145 -4.27 2.19 -3.13
N VAL A 146 -5.10 2.21 -4.17
CA VAL A 146 -6.35 2.99 -4.23
C VAL A 146 -7.48 2.09 -4.74
N ARG A 147 -8.65 2.21 -4.13
CA ARG A 147 -9.91 1.58 -4.59
C ARG A 147 -10.54 2.32 -5.74
#